data_85b805b1c9c3122a9e17edfdc02543e2
#
_entry.id   85b805b1c9c3122a9e17edfdc02543e2
#
_cell.length_a   1.000
_cell.length_b   1.000
_cell.length_c   1.000
_cell.angle_alpha   90.00
_cell.angle_beta   90.00
_cell.angle_gamma   90.00
#
_symmetry.space_group_name_H-M   'P 1'
#
loop_
_entity.id
_entity.type
_entity.pdbx_description
1 polymer ?
#
loop_
_entity_poly.entity_id
_entity_poly.type
_entity_poly.pdbx_seq_one_letter_code
_entity_poly.pdbx_strand_id
1 'polypeptide(L)'
;IDTVIIVTKKQLVQNWIYEFKTHTALNPKILSSNKLDNFYVLNSASRVIVTNFEVFITEKERLSLFLKSRNTAVIVDESTKIKNPESNLAQSFFFFSPLFKIRTIMTGTPVANRPYDIWAQIYFLDSGMSLGCDFKEFKKETDLSNDLAEGGIKRELFESAVSSIFDKIKSFTVRETKNSGIISLPAKKYHS
;
A
#
# COMPACT_ATOMS: atom_id res chain seq x y z
N ILE A 1 -0.92 7.98 -18.53
CA ILE A 1 0.05 7.98 -17.42
C ILE A 1 1.44 8.16 -18.00
N ASP A 2 2.16 9.16 -17.53
CA ASP A 2 3.51 9.47 -18.00
C ASP A 2 4.56 8.68 -17.21
N THR A 3 4.36 8.55 -15.90
CA THR A 3 5.27 7.87 -14.97
C THR A 3 4.52 6.99 -13.98
N VAL A 4 5.08 5.84 -13.66
CA VAL A 4 4.65 4.99 -12.55
C VAL A 4 5.71 5.07 -11.44
N ILE A 5 5.28 5.40 -10.21
CA ILE A 5 6.15 5.36 -9.03
C ILE A 5 5.80 4.11 -8.22
N ILE A 6 6.80 3.31 -7.91
CA ILE A 6 6.68 2.15 -7.03
C ILE A 6 7.34 2.48 -5.70
N VAL A 7 6.55 2.44 -4.63
CA VAL A 7 7.04 2.66 -3.26
C VAL A 7 7.01 1.33 -2.52
N THR A 8 8.17 0.88 -2.05
CA THR A 8 8.30 -0.42 -1.40
C THR A 8 9.25 -0.37 -0.20
N LYS A 9 9.47 -1.49 0.48
CA LYS A 9 10.51 -1.61 1.52
C LYS A 9 11.90 -1.48 0.89
N LYS A 10 12.84 -0.85 1.61
CA LYS A 10 14.23 -0.65 1.14
C LYS A 10 14.87 -1.93 0.60
N GLN A 11 14.63 -3.05 1.25
CA GLN A 11 15.16 -4.37 0.88
C GLN A 11 14.60 -4.90 -0.44
N LEU A 12 13.41 -4.47 -0.84
CA LEU A 12 12.70 -4.95 -2.04
C LEU A 12 12.96 -4.07 -3.28
N VAL A 13 13.61 -2.92 -3.13
CA VAL A 13 13.91 -2.02 -4.26
C VAL A 13 14.69 -2.75 -5.35
N GLN A 14 15.73 -3.51 -4.99
CA GLN A 14 16.53 -4.23 -5.97
C GLN A 14 15.77 -5.39 -6.62
N ASN A 15 14.86 -6.04 -5.88
CA ASN A 15 14.00 -7.08 -6.45
C ASN A 15 13.10 -6.49 -7.54
N TRP A 16 12.46 -5.34 -7.29
CA TRP A 16 11.67 -4.65 -8.31
C TRP A 16 12.49 -4.29 -9.55
N ILE A 17 13.72 -3.81 -9.38
CA ILE A 17 14.63 -3.51 -10.50
C ILE A 17 14.97 -4.78 -11.30
N TYR A 18 15.24 -5.88 -10.59
CA TYR A 18 15.53 -7.18 -11.22
C TYR A 18 14.33 -7.70 -12.03
N GLU A 19 13.13 -7.66 -11.45
CA GLU A 19 11.89 -8.08 -12.14
C GLU A 19 11.64 -7.26 -13.41
N PHE A 20 11.79 -5.94 -13.36
CA PHE A 20 11.67 -5.10 -14.55
C PHE A 20 12.68 -5.47 -15.64
N LYS A 21 13.94 -5.68 -15.27
CA LYS A 21 15.00 -6.05 -16.22
C LYS A 21 14.77 -7.43 -16.84
N THR A 22 14.19 -8.35 -16.07
CA THR A 22 13.96 -9.72 -16.52
C THR A 22 12.74 -9.85 -17.42
N HIS A 23 11.68 -9.13 -17.10
CA HIS A 23 10.36 -9.33 -17.69
C HIS A 23 9.88 -8.20 -18.61
N THR A 24 10.63 -7.09 -18.71
CA THR A 24 10.23 -5.94 -19.51
C THR A 24 11.41 -5.28 -20.21
N ALA A 25 11.13 -4.46 -21.22
CA ALA A 25 12.10 -3.55 -21.83
C ALA A 25 12.21 -2.19 -21.11
N LEU A 26 11.53 -2.01 -19.98
CA LEU A 26 11.55 -0.77 -19.22
C LEU A 26 12.84 -0.64 -18.39
N ASN A 27 13.35 0.58 -18.29
CA ASN A 27 14.54 0.87 -17.48
C ASN A 27 14.15 1.74 -16.27
N PRO A 28 13.80 1.13 -15.14
CA PRO A 28 13.38 1.86 -13.96
C PRO A 28 14.54 2.67 -13.38
N LYS A 29 14.22 3.88 -12.90
CA LYS A 29 15.14 4.74 -12.14
C LYS A 29 14.88 4.61 -10.66
N ILE A 30 15.90 4.82 -9.84
CA ILE A 30 15.80 4.70 -8.38
C ILE A 30 15.90 6.08 -7.75
N LEU A 31 14.95 6.42 -6.86
CA LEU A 31 15.19 7.47 -5.88
C LEU A 31 15.84 6.83 -4.65
N SER A 32 16.96 7.40 -4.25
CA SER A 32 17.80 6.91 -3.16
C SER A 32 18.01 7.97 -2.08
N SER A 33 18.91 7.74 -1.15
CA SER A 33 19.36 8.76 -0.20
C SER A 33 20.21 9.87 -0.83
N ASN A 34 20.69 9.68 -2.06
CA ASN A 34 21.46 10.70 -2.79
C ASN A 34 20.53 11.74 -3.43
N LYS A 35 20.49 12.93 -2.84
CA LYS A 35 19.63 14.03 -3.29
C LYS A 35 19.97 14.57 -4.68
N LEU A 36 21.24 14.49 -5.09
CA LEU A 36 21.66 14.95 -6.42
C LEU A 36 21.16 14.01 -7.51
N ASP A 37 21.32 12.70 -7.30
CA ASP A 37 20.80 11.70 -8.23
C ASP A 37 19.27 11.79 -8.34
N ASN A 38 18.58 12.00 -7.21
CA ASN A 38 17.14 12.20 -7.20
C ASN A 38 16.70 13.42 -8.01
N PHE A 39 17.47 14.51 -7.97
CA PHE A 39 17.21 15.68 -8.82
C PHE A 39 17.23 15.31 -10.30
N TYR A 40 18.24 14.57 -10.76
CA TYR A 40 18.32 14.14 -12.16
C TYR A 40 17.21 13.16 -12.53
N VAL A 41 16.87 12.23 -11.66
CA VAL A 41 15.78 11.28 -11.90
C VAL A 41 14.43 11.99 -12.06
N LEU A 42 14.11 12.93 -11.16
CA LEU A 42 12.83 13.65 -11.18
C LEU A 42 12.75 14.66 -12.35
N ASN A 43 13.88 15.11 -12.89
CA ASN A 43 13.92 15.99 -14.08
C ASN A 43 14.07 15.19 -15.39
N SER A 44 14.15 13.89 -15.35
CA SER A 44 14.24 13.02 -16.54
C SER A 44 12.87 12.55 -17.02
N ALA A 45 12.80 12.04 -18.25
CA ALA A 45 11.59 11.42 -18.82
C ALA A 45 11.41 9.96 -18.35
N SER A 46 11.66 9.68 -17.07
CA SER A 46 11.57 8.33 -16.53
C SER A 46 10.13 7.83 -16.51
N ARG A 47 9.89 6.67 -17.13
CA ARG A 47 8.57 6.03 -17.16
C ARG A 47 8.28 5.21 -15.91
N VAL A 48 9.30 4.70 -15.25
CA VAL A 48 9.20 3.95 -14.00
C VAL A 48 10.23 4.47 -13.01
N ILE A 49 9.79 4.77 -11.80
CA ILE A 49 10.62 5.16 -10.68
C ILE A 49 10.34 4.22 -9.53
N VAL A 50 11.38 3.63 -8.94
CA VAL A 50 11.29 2.79 -7.74
C VAL A 50 11.93 3.52 -6.58
N THR A 51 11.27 3.53 -5.43
CA THR A 51 11.78 4.18 -4.22
C THR A 51 11.36 3.41 -2.96
N ASN A 52 11.95 3.73 -1.84
CA ASN A 52 11.52 3.22 -0.55
C ASN A 52 10.72 4.28 0.23
N PHE A 53 10.05 3.85 1.29
CA PHE A 53 9.18 4.71 2.11
C PHE A 53 9.91 5.91 2.71
N GLU A 54 11.15 5.73 3.17
CA GLU A 54 11.94 6.79 3.79
C GLU A 54 12.31 7.88 2.79
N VAL A 55 12.78 7.50 1.61
CA VAL A 55 13.12 8.43 0.53
C VAL A 55 11.87 9.15 0.01
N PHE A 56 10.75 8.43 -0.10
CA PHE A 56 9.47 9.02 -0.52
C PHE A 56 9.06 10.19 0.38
N ILE A 57 9.28 10.07 1.70
CA ILE A 57 8.99 11.15 2.65
C ILE A 57 10.03 12.28 2.55
N THR A 58 11.32 11.94 2.50
CA THR A 58 12.39 12.95 2.52
C THR A 58 12.46 13.79 1.25
N GLU A 59 11.93 13.30 0.14
CA GLU A 59 11.81 14.00 -1.14
C GLU A 59 10.46 14.71 -1.33
N LYS A 60 9.68 14.92 -0.26
CA LYS A 60 8.30 15.41 -0.30
C LYS A 60 8.12 16.65 -1.16
N GLU A 61 8.97 17.66 -1.04
CA GLU A 61 8.86 18.91 -1.79
C GLU A 61 9.08 18.68 -3.29
N ARG A 62 10.16 17.98 -3.65
CA ARG A 62 10.49 17.69 -5.05
C ARG A 62 9.46 16.78 -5.70
N LEU A 63 9.02 15.75 -4.97
CA LEU A 63 7.94 14.87 -5.43
C LEU A 63 6.64 15.65 -5.63
N SER A 64 6.30 16.57 -4.76
CA SER A 64 5.10 17.40 -4.92
C SER A 64 5.14 18.20 -6.24
N LEU A 65 6.28 18.81 -6.58
CA LEU A 65 6.46 19.53 -7.85
C LEU A 65 6.38 18.57 -9.04
N PHE A 66 7.04 17.44 -8.96
CA PHE A 66 7.01 16.40 -9.99
C PHE A 66 5.59 15.91 -10.27
N LEU A 67 4.83 15.59 -9.22
CA LEU A 67 3.46 15.07 -9.33
C LEU A 67 2.48 16.11 -9.89
N LYS A 68 2.70 17.40 -9.62
CA LYS A 68 1.90 18.48 -10.21
C LYS A 68 2.17 18.70 -11.71
N SER A 69 3.36 18.34 -12.17
CA SER A 69 3.79 18.53 -13.57
C SER A 69 3.53 17.34 -14.48
N ARG A 70 3.16 16.16 -13.93
CA ARG A 70 3.03 14.91 -14.68
C ARG A 70 1.83 14.07 -14.24
N ASN A 71 1.24 13.34 -15.17
CA ASN A 71 0.23 12.35 -14.88
C ASN A 71 0.89 11.09 -14.33
N THR A 72 0.90 10.95 -13.02
CA THR A 72 1.62 9.87 -12.33
C THR A 72 0.66 8.87 -11.71
N ALA A 73 0.98 7.58 -11.88
CA ALA A 73 0.40 6.49 -11.10
C ALA A 73 1.34 6.09 -9.98
N VAL A 74 0.79 5.58 -8.87
CA VAL A 74 1.58 5.02 -7.78
C VAL A 74 1.16 3.59 -7.47
N ILE A 75 2.13 2.74 -7.19
CA ILE A 75 1.97 1.41 -6.62
C ILE A 75 2.68 1.40 -5.28
N VAL A 76 1.94 1.13 -4.21
CA VAL A 76 2.49 1.00 -2.85
C VAL A 76 2.55 -0.48 -2.51
N ASP A 77 3.73 -1.04 -2.54
CA ASP A 77 3.98 -2.42 -2.16
C ASP A 77 4.24 -2.52 -0.65
N GLU A 78 3.71 -3.54 -0.01
CA GLU A 78 3.68 -3.67 1.46
C GLU A 78 2.96 -2.52 2.16
N SER A 79 1.78 -2.18 1.64
CA SER A 79 0.97 -1.04 2.10
C SER A 79 0.58 -1.06 3.59
N THR A 80 0.70 -2.19 4.28
CA THR A 80 0.57 -2.25 5.75
C THR A 80 1.52 -1.31 6.50
N LYS A 81 2.55 -0.81 5.84
CA LYS A 81 3.43 0.25 6.40
C LYS A 81 2.68 1.54 6.70
N ILE A 82 1.61 1.85 5.97
CA ILE A 82 0.79 3.05 6.17
C ILE A 82 -0.47 2.78 7.01
N LYS A 83 -0.59 1.65 7.69
CA LYS A 83 -1.80 1.26 8.45
C LYS A 83 -2.16 2.19 9.61
N ASN A 84 -1.17 2.86 10.21
CA ASN A 84 -1.42 3.84 11.27
C ASN A 84 -1.64 5.23 10.65
N PRO A 85 -2.89 5.75 10.64
CA PRO A 85 -3.21 7.04 10.03
C PRO A 85 -2.53 8.24 10.71
N GLU A 86 -2.16 8.13 11.98
CA GLU A 86 -1.50 9.18 12.73
C GLU A 86 0.02 9.26 12.50
N SER A 87 0.59 8.27 11.80
CA SER A 87 2.02 8.27 11.49
C SER A 87 2.39 9.31 10.44
N ASN A 88 3.59 9.90 10.55
CA ASN A 88 4.12 10.83 9.54
C ASN A 88 4.15 10.20 8.14
N LEU A 89 4.34 8.88 8.08
CA LEU A 89 4.32 8.13 6.83
C LEU A 89 2.93 8.17 6.19
N ALA A 90 1.89 7.74 6.90
CA ALA A 90 0.52 7.74 6.39
C ALA A 90 0.06 9.16 6.01
N GLN A 91 0.35 10.15 6.85
CA GLN A 91 0.03 11.56 6.58
C GLN A 91 0.72 12.08 5.29
N SER A 92 1.93 11.63 5.01
CA SER A 92 2.62 11.96 3.76
C SER A 92 1.93 11.33 2.55
N PHE A 93 1.47 10.08 2.66
CA PHE A 93 0.69 9.42 1.61
C PHE A 93 -0.66 10.11 1.39
N PHE A 94 -1.34 10.54 2.45
CA PHE A 94 -2.60 11.28 2.33
C PHE A 94 -2.40 12.64 1.65
N PHE A 95 -1.32 13.33 1.98
CA PHE A 95 -0.94 14.58 1.31
C PHE A 95 -0.72 14.39 -0.19
N PHE A 96 -0.08 13.29 -0.61
CA PHE A 96 0.20 13.01 -2.02
C PHE A 96 -1.00 12.39 -2.77
N SER A 97 -1.94 11.77 -2.06
CA SER A 97 -3.06 11.03 -2.65
C SER A 97 -3.77 11.83 -3.78
N PRO A 98 -4.17 13.10 -3.61
CA PRO A 98 -4.87 13.84 -4.65
C PRO A 98 -3.99 14.20 -5.87
N LEU A 99 -2.68 14.10 -5.75
CA LEU A 99 -1.74 14.42 -6.83
C LEU A 99 -1.52 13.24 -7.78
N PHE A 100 -1.85 12.02 -7.36
CA PHE A 100 -1.78 10.85 -8.24
C PHE A 100 -3.05 10.69 -9.06
N LYS A 101 -2.90 10.34 -10.33
CA LYS A 101 -4.01 10.01 -11.22
C LYS A 101 -4.56 8.60 -10.95
N ILE A 102 -3.68 7.67 -10.62
CA ILE A 102 -4.02 6.28 -10.28
C ILE A 102 -3.25 5.88 -9.02
N ARG A 103 -3.94 5.24 -8.10
CA ARG A 103 -3.38 4.72 -6.86
C ARG A 103 -3.67 3.24 -6.75
N THR A 104 -2.63 2.47 -6.45
CA THR A 104 -2.73 1.02 -6.23
C THR A 104 -1.94 0.67 -4.97
N ILE A 105 -2.48 -0.23 -4.18
CA ILE A 105 -1.78 -0.80 -3.03
C ILE A 105 -1.67 -2.31 -3.20
N MET A 106 -0.60 -2.87 -2.66
CA MET A 106 -0.36 -4.32 -2.64
C MET A 106 0.07 -4.73 -1.24
N THR A 107 -0.50 -5.81 -0.74
CA THR A 107 -0.08 -6.39 0.55
C THR A 107 -0.56 -7.82 0.67
N GLY A 108 0.26 -8.67 1.28
CA GLY A 108 -0.14 -10.03 1.65
C GLY A 108 -0.99 -10.10 2.94
N THR A 109 -1.04 -9.03 3.73
CA THR A 109 -1.73 -8.97 5.03
C THR A 109 -2.47 -7.65 5.21
N PRO A 110 -3.58 -7.41 4.48
CA PRO A 110 -4.29 -6.12 4.51
C PRO A 110 -4.80 -5.77 5.91
N VAL A 111 -5.24 -6.76 6.67
CA VAL A 111 -5.60 -6.65 8.08
C VAL A 111 -4.55 -7.42 8.88
N ALA A 112 -3.58 -6.71 9.46
CA ALA A 112 -2.45 -7.34 10.13
C ALA A 112 -2.84 -7.90 11.52
N ASN A 113 -3.46 -7.07 12.37
CA ASN A 113 -3.79 -7.44 13.75
C ASN A 113 -5.21 -7.06 14.16
N ARG A 114 -5.75 -5.97 13.62
CA ARG A 114 -7.02 -5.37 14.02
C ARG A 114 -7.84 -5.00 12.79
N PRO A 115 -9.19 -5.09 12.83
CA PRO A 115 -10.02 -4.78 11.66
C PRO A 115 -9.77 -3.39 11.10
N TYR A 116 -9.48 -2.41 11.96
CA TYR A 116 -9.23 -1.04 11.55
C TYR A 116 -7.84 -0.77 10.94
N ASP A 117 -6.92 -1.75 10.93
CA ASP A 117 -5.60 -1.61 10.28
C ASP A 117 -5.69 -1.36 8.77
N ILE A 118 -6.83 -1.66 8.14
CA ILE A 118 -7.05 -1.44 6.71
C ILE A 118 -7.47 0.00 6.38
N TRP A 119 -8.03 0.75 7.33
CA TRP A 119 -8.65 2.04 7.08
C TRP A 119 -7.72 3.03 6.35
N ALA A 120 -6.52 3.23 6.85
CA ALA A 120 -5.57 4.19 6.26
C ALA A 120 -5.14 3.79 4.84
N GLN A 121 -5.06 2.50 4.58
CA GLN A 121 -4.72 1.96 3.26
C GLN A 121 -5.83 2.27 2.25
N ILE A 122 -7.09 2.08 2.63
CA ILE A 122 -8.24 2.39 1.78
C ILE A 122 -8.44 3.91 1.67
N TYR A 123 -8.28 4.65 2.76
CA TYR A 123 -8.35 6.11 2.74
C TYR A 123 -7.35 6.72 1.74
N PHE A 124 -6.15 6.17 1.64
CA PHE A 124 -5.18 6.57 0.61
C PHE A 124 -5.72 6.35 -0.81
N LEU A 125 -6.47 5.28 -1.05
CA LEU A 125 -7.01 4.98 -2.38
C LEU A 125 -8.18 5.88 -2.76
N ASP A 126 -9.15 6.08 -1.86
CA ASP A 126 -10.47 6.64 -2.19
C ASP A 126 -10.85 7.89 -1.39
N SER A 127 -9.97 8.37 -0.50
CA SER A 127 -10.18 9.56 0.35
C SER A 127 -11.40 9.45 1.26
N GLY A 128 -11.71 8.24 1.72
CA GLY A 128 -12.77 7.96 2.68
C GLY A 128 -14.14 7.64 2.07
N MET A 129 -14.22 7.46 0.75
CA MET A 129 -15.51 7.13 0.10
C MET A 129 -16.09 5.80 0.57
N SER A 130 -15.27 4.78 0.82
CA SER A 130 -15.75 3.44 1.19
C SER A 130 -15.86 3.23 2.70
N LEU A 131 -14.92 3.74 3.48
CA LEU A 131 -14.81 3.46 4.92
C LEU A 131 -15.00 4.69 5.82
N GLY A 132 -15.46 5.82 5.24
CA GLY A 132 -15.62 7.07 5.96
C GLY A 132 -14.32 7.87 6.09
N CYS A 133 -14.46 9.17 6.42
CA CYS A 133 -13.33 10.10 6.55
C CYS A 133 -12.80 10.18 7.99
N ASP A 134 -13.54 9.73 8.99
CA ASP A 134 -13.14 9.78 10.39
C ASP A 134 -12.64 8.42 10.87
N PHE A 135 -11.33 8.36 11.09
CA PHE A 135 -10.69 7.16 11.62
C PHE A 135 -11.16 6.79 13.03
N LYS A 136 -11.46 7.80 13.88
CA LYS A 136 -11.87 7.53 15.27
C LYS A 136 -13.23 6.87 15.32
N GLU A 137 -14.16 7.34 14.47
CA GLU A 137 -15.48 6.72 14.30
C GLU A 137 -15.35 5.29 13.77
N PHE A 138 -14.63 5.10 12.68
CA PHE A 138 -14.38 3.76 12.10
C PHE A 138 -13.72 2.81 13.10
N LYS A 139 -12.72 3.30 13.86
CA LYS A 139 -12.06 2.52 14.89
C LYS A 139 -13.03 2.11 15.98
N LYS A 140 -13.88 3.04 16.46
CA LYS A 140 -14.88 2.75 17.51
C LYS A 140 -15.86 1.64 17.08
N GLU A 141 -16.25 1.62 15.82
CA GLU A 141 -17.16 0.61 15.28
C GLU A 141 -16.49 -0.77 15.10
N THR A 142 -15.18 -0.80 14.87
CA THR A 142 -14.46 -2.01 14.50
C THR A 142 -13.43 -2.47 15.56
N ASP A 143 -13.29 -1.75 16.67
CA ASP A 143 -12.37 -2.11 17.75
C ASP A 143 -13.00 -3.12 18.69
N LEU A 144 -12.55 -4.36 18.61
CA LEU A 144 -12.99 -5.50 19.41
C LEU A 144 -12.19 -5.64 20.72
N SER A 145 -11.38 -4.67 21.08
CA SER A 145 -10.52 -4.76 22.28
C SER A 145 -11.32 -4.76 23.61
N ASN A 146 -12.52 -4.17 23.59
CA ASN A 146 -13.41 -4.07 24.75
C ASN A 146 -14.44 -5.22 24.83
N ASP A 147 -14.45 -6.13 23.84
CA ASP A 147 -15.33 -7.29 23.89
C ASP A 147 -14.88 -8.25 24.99
N LEU A 148 -15.74 -8.47 25.97
CA LEU A 148 -15.57 -9.42 27.08
C LEU A 148 -15.72 -10.89 26.62
N ALA A 149 -15.95 -11.12 25.32
CA ALA A 149 -16.12 -12.43 24.75
C ALA A 149 -14.83 -13.26 24.78
N GLU A 150 -14.91 -14.48 25.25
CA GLU A 150 -13.77 -15.40 25.32
C GLU A 150 -13.54 -16.16 24.00
N GLY A 151 -12.27 -16.34 23.64
CA GLY A 151 -11.73 -17.30 22.66
C GLY A 151 -12.42 -17.35 21.29
N GLY A 152 -13.34 -18.29 21.12
CA GLY A 152 -13.99 -18.59 19.83
C GLY A 152 -14.94 -17.50 19.35
N ILE A 153 -15.72 -16.89 20.23
CA ILE A 153 -16.68 -15.82 19.91
C ILE A 153 -15.94 -14.57 19.44
N LYS A 154 -14.80 -14.26 20.04
CA LYS A 154 -13.97 -13.09 19.62
C LYS A 154 -13.41 -13.27 18.22
N ARG A 155 -13.10 -14.49 17.84
CA ARG A 155 -12.66 -14.82 16.48
C ARG A 155 -13.78 -14.65 15.46
N GLU A 156 -14.99 -15.10 15.77
CA GLU A 156 -16.16 -14.96 14.89
C GLU A 156 -16.52 -13.48 14.67
N LEU A 157 -16.49 -12.67 15.73
CA LEU A 157 -16.70 -11.23 15.65
C LEU A 157 -15.64 -10.55 14.78
N PHE A 158 -14.37 -10.93 14.93
CA PHE A 158 -13.29 -10.43 14.09
C PHE A 158 -13.50 -10.79 12.62
N GLU A 159 -13.79 -12.05 12.32
CA GLU A 159 -14.02 -12.53 10.96
C GLU A 159 -15.25 -11.85 10.33
N SER A 160 -16.32 -11.63 11.09
CA SER A 160 -17.51 -10.90 10.66
C SER A 160 -17.20 -9.43 10.36
N ALA A 161 -16.50 -8.72 11.23
CA ALA A 161 -16.10 -7.34 11.03
C ALA A 161 -15.22 -7.19 9.78
N VAL A 162 -14.23 -8.07 9.62
CA VAL A 162 -13.35 -8.09 8.45
C VAL A 162 -14.15 -8.39 7.17
N SER A 163 -15.07 -9.34 7.20
CA SER A 163 -15.95 -9.64 6.06
C SER A 163 -16.79 -8.43 5.64
N SER A 164 -17.41 -7.75 6.60
CA SER A 164 -18.19 -6.53 6.35
C SER A 164 -17.36 -5.43 5.71
N ILE A 165 -16.10 -5.25 6.16
CA ILE A 165 -15.17 -4.28 5.56
C ILE A 165 -14.87 -4.66 4.10
N PHE A 166 -14.53 -5.93 3.84
CA PHE A 166 -14.23 -6.39 2.49
C PHE A 166 -15.44 -6.28 1.55
N ASP A 167 -16.66 -6.45 2.05
CA ASP A 167 -17.86 -6.22 1.24
C ASP A 167 -17.99 -4.78 0.75
N LYS A 168 -17.58 -3.80 1.55
CA LYS A 168 -17.57 -2.37 1.16
C LYS A 168 -16.54 -2.03 0.09
N ILE A 169 -15.44 -2.78 0.00
CA ILE A 169 -14.31 -2.49 -0.90
C ILE A 169 -14.15 -3.49 -2.05
N LYS A 170 -15.01 -4.51 -2.13
CA LYS A 170 -14.88 -5.59 -3.13
C LYS A 170 -14.92 -5.14 -4.59
N SER A 171 -15.54 -4.01 -4.88
CA SER A 171 -15.69 -3.48 -6.25
C SER A 171 -14.35 -3.08 -6.88
N PHE A 172 -13.33 -2.76 -6.07
CA PHE A 172 -12.01 -2.34 -6.55
C PHE A 172 -10.86 -3.14 -5.92
N THR A 173 -11.17 -4.26 -5.24
CA THR A 173 -10.19 -5.10 -4.57
C THR A 173 -10.12 -6.47 -5.25
N VAL A 174 -8.89 -6.95 -5.48
CA VAL A 174 -8.63 -8.34 -5.88
C VAL A 174 -7.95 -9.04 -4.71
N ARG A 175 -8.53 -10.14 -4.26
CA ARG A 175 -7.99 -10.96 -3.18
C ARG A 175 -7.77 -12.37 -3.67
N GLU A 176 -6.49 -12.76 -3.74
CA GLU A 176 -6.09 -14.11 -4.03
C GLU A 176 -5.53 -14.76 -2.77
N THR A 177 -5.94 -15.99 -2.50
CA THR A 177 -5.45 -16.78 -1.37
C THR A 177 -4.78 -18.05 -1.88
N LYS A 178 -3.95 -18.67 -1.06
CA LYS A 178 -3.32 -19.96 -1.42
C LYS A 178 -4.34 -21.07 -1.72
N ASN A 179 -5.58 -20.91 -1.29
CA ASN A 179 -6.67 -21.86 -1.49
C ASN A 179 -7.57 -21.50 -2.69
N SER A 180 -7.31 -20.38 -3.39
CA SER A 180 -8.13 -19.96 -4.55
C SER A 180 -8.00 -20.88 -5.77
N GLY A 181 -7.03 -21.80 -5.76
CA GLY A 181 -6.82 -22.79 -6.82
C GLY A 181 -6.21 -22.21 -8.12
N ILE A 182 -6.00 -20.91 -8.20
CA ILE A 182 -5.42 -20.24 -9.38
C ILE A 182 -3.92 -20.54 -9.50
N ILE A 183 -3.25 -20.74 -8.36
CA ILE A 183 -1.82 -21.12 -8.34
C ILE A 183 -1.72 -22.53 -7.73
N SER A 184 -1.26 -23.49 -8.52
CA SER A 184 -0.94 -24.83 -8.03
C SER A 184 0.34 -24.77 -7.19
N LEU A 185 0.18 -24.74 -5.88
CA LEU A 185 1.31 -24.79 -4.95
C LEU A 185 1.63 -26.27 -4.61
N PRO A 186 2.92 -26.65 -4.53
CA PRO A 186 3.29 -27.99 -4.08
C PRO A 186 2.84 -28.24 -2.65
N ALA A 187 2.44 -29.45 -2.34
CA ALA A 187 2.02 -29.86 -0.99
C ALA A 187 3.15 -29.59 0.02
N LYS A 188 2.81 -29.00 1.16
CA LYS A 188 3.77 -28.81 2.25
C LYS A 188 4.20 -30.18 2.79
N LYS A 189 5.47 -30.52 2.66
CA LYS A 189 6.07 -31.68 3.34
C LYS A 189 6.64 -31.19 4.67
N TYR A 190 6.12 -31.69 5.77
CA TYR A 190 6.72 -31.48 7.08
C TYR A 190 7.75 -32.59 7.31
N HIS A 191 9.01 -32.24 7.51
CA HIS A 191 10.02 -33.17 7.99
C HIS A 191 10.03 -33.10 9.52
N SER A 192 9.67 -34.20 10.15
CA SER A 192 9.79 -34.41 11.62
C SER A 192 11.24 -34.74 11.95
#